data_63aed10ee57439c0b598ec54b5a583e1
#
_entry.id   63aed10ee57439c0b598ec54b5a583e1
#
_cell.length_a   1.000
_cell.length_b   1.000
_cell.length_c   1.000
_cell.angle_alpha   90.00
_cell.angle_beta   90.00
_cell.angle_gamma   90.00
#
_symmetry.space_group_name_H-M   'P 1'
#
loop_
_entity.id
_entity.type
_entity.pdbx_description
1 polymer ?
#
loop_
_entity_poly.entity_id
_entity_poly.type
_entity_poly.pdbx_seq_one_letter_code
_entity_poly.pdbx_strand_id
1 'polypeptide(L)'
;MIEMQEAIKRLILHEGLKLKPYKCPAGYLTIGVGRNVETNPITEEEKKVVGDWERGITENGAKYLLKNDIMKAHKECKKYIEFYKTLDDERQYALLDMCFNLGIYGLLKFRKMLFAMEIGDYRGASKECLNSKYAKEVGKRAVRIARTIEKGVFSYD
;
A
#
# COMPACT_ATOMS: atom_id res chain seq x y z
N MET A 1 -2.69 -5.95 -15.53
CA MET A 1 -2.51 -6.74 -14.29
C MET A 1 -1.23 -6.32 -13.58
N ILE A 2 -1.30 -6.11 -12.29
CA ILE A 2 -0.10 -5.73 -11.52
C ILE A 2 0.90 -6.89 -11.44
N GLU A 3 2.18 -6.53 -11.38
CA GLU A 3 3.24 -7.51 -11.17
C GLU A 3 3.73 -7.42 -9.73
N MET A 4 3.90 -8.58 -9.10
CA MET A 4 4.28 -8.65 -7.68
C MET A 4 5.62 -7.97 -7.39
N GLN A 5 6.63 -8.19 -8.25
CA GLN A 5 7.96 -7.61 -8.05
C GLN A 5 7.94 -6.08 -8.08
N GLU A 6 7.16 -5.51 -8.99
CA GLU A 6 7.02 -4.05 -9.07
C GLU A 6 6.28 -3.50 -7.85
N ALA A 7 5.23 -4.18 -7.39
CA ALA A 7 4.50 -3.79 -6.18
C ALA A 7 5.42 -3.81 -4.96
N ILE A 8 6.23 -4.86 -4.82
CA ILE A 8 7.22 -4.99 -3.73
C ILE A 8 8.18 -3.81 -3.75
N LYS A 9 8.72 -3.49 -4.92
CA LYS A 9 9.70 -2.40 -5.08
C LYS A 9 9.11 -1.05 -4.67
N ARG A 10 7.90 -0.75 -5.13
CA ARG A 10 7.22 0.53 -4.82
C ARG A 10 6.87 0.66 -3.33
N LEU A 11 6.43 -0.44 -2.72
CA LEU A 11 6.09 -0.41 -1.30
C LEU A 11 7.32 -0.31 -0.41
N ILE A 12 8.44 -0.94 -0.79
CA ILE A 12 9.70 -0.77 -0.07
C ILE A 12 10.15 0.70 -0.16
N LEU A 13 9.99 1.34 -1.32
CA LEU A 13 10.31 2.75 -1.48
C LEU A 13 9.52 3.62 -0.48
N HIS A 14 8.24 3.33 -0.30
CA HIS A 14 7.36 4.12 0.55
C HIS A 14 7.43 3.76 2.04
N GLU A 15 7.55 2.48 2.37
CA GLU A 15 7.53 2.02 3.76
C GLU A 15 8.91 1.83 4.38
N GLY A 16 9.94 1.62 3.54
CA GLY A 16 11.23 1.16 4.01
C GLY A 16 11.23 -0.33 4.32
N LEU A 17 12.41 -0.87 4.62
CA LEU A 17 12.55 -2.29 4.98
C LEU A 17 13.41 -2.37 6.24
N LYS A 18 12.87 -2.93 7.30
CA LYS A 18 13.57 -3.10 8.58
C LYS A 18 13.52 -4.55 9.03
N LEU A 19 14.67 -5.07 9.41
CA LEU A 19 14.81 -6.48 9.77
C LEU A 19 14.51 -6.77 11.24
N LYS A 20 14.46 -5.73 12.07
CA LYS A 20 14.15 -5.86 13.50
C LYS A 20 12.86 -5.12 13.83
N PRO A 21 12.12 -5.57 14.86
CA PRO A 21 10.93 -4.86 15.30
C PRO A 21 11.24 -3.42 15.68
N TYR A 22 10.31 -2.53 15.34
CA TYR A 22 10.41 -1.11 15.69
C TYR A 22 9.00 -0.56 15.88
N LYS A 23 8.90 0.63 16.48
CA LYS A 23 7.62 1.32 16.55
C LYS A 23 7.49 2.32 15.42
N CYS A 24 6.38 2.24 14.67
CA CYS A 24 6.10 3.19 13.60
C CYS A 24 5.74 4.56 14.20
N PRO A 25 5.64 5.63 13.39
CA PRO A 25 5.29 6.96 13.90
C PRO A 25 4.02 7.00 14.73
N ALA A 26 3.05 6.14 14.45
CA ALA A 26 1.80 6.04 15.22
C ALA A 26 1.96 5.22 16.51
N GLY A 27 3.15 4.68 16.80
CA GLY A 27 3.43 3.96 18.03
C GLY A 27 3.16 2.45 18.00
N TYR A 28 2.81 1.90 16.85
CA TYR A 28 2.55 0.46 16.72
C TYR A 28 3.81 -0.34 16.46
N LEU A 29 3.90 -1.51 17.08
CA LEU A 29 5.00 -2.45 16.84
C LEU A 29 4.92 -2.95 15.40
N THR A 30 6.03 -2.81 14.67
CA THR A 30 6.08 -3.00 13.21
C THR A 30 7.36 -3.77 12.85
N ILE A 31 7.32 -4.52 11.76
CA ILE A 31 8.51 -5.22 11.25
C ILE A 31 8.46 -5.31 9.72
N GLY A 32 9.61 -5.52 9.11
CA GLY A 32 9.73 -5.72 7.66
C GLY A 32 9.40 -4.47 6.88
N VAL A 33 8.44 -4.59 5.98
CA VAL A 33 7.99 -3.48 5.13
C VAL A 33 6.61 -3.02 5.62
N GLY A 34 6.62 -2.24 6.70
CA GLY A 34 5.40 -1.64 7.23
C GLY A 34 4.39 -2.63 7.83
N ARG A 35 4.82 -3.85 8.21
CA ARG A 35 3.88 -4.81 8.80
C ARG A 35 3.61 -4.46 10.26
N ASN A 36 2.42 -3.92 10.52
CA ASN A 36 1.95 -3.64 11.87
C ASN A 36 1.48 -4.94 12.51
N VAL A 37 2.29 -5.51 13.40
CA VAL A 37 2.00 -6.82 14.01
C VAL A 37 0.93 -6.75 15.09
N GLU A 38 0.57 -5.56 15.55
CA GLU A 38 -0.51 -5.39 16.53
C GLU A 38 -1.88 -5.51 15.87
N THR A 39 -2.05 -4.95 14.66
CA THR A 39 -3.31 -5.00 13.93
C THR A 39 -3.36 -6.14 12.90
N ASN A 40 -2.21 -6.63 12.49
CA ASN A 40 -2.07 -7.73 11.52
C ASN A 40 -0.99 -8.69 12.01
N PRO A 41 -1.31 -9.53 13.04
CA PRO A 41 -0.32 -10.40 13.66
C PRO A 41 0.32 -11.38 12.68
N ILE A 42 1.55 -11.78 12.99
CA ILE A 42 2.24 -12.81 12.22
C ILE A 42 1.50 -14.13 12.41
N THR A 43 1.07 -14.73 11.31
CA THR A 43 0.32 -16.00 11.37
C THR A 43 1.23 -17.18 11.67
N GLU A 44 0.63 -18.30 12.07
CA GLU A 44 1.41 -19.53 12.32
C GLU A 44 2.16 -20.01 11.08
N GLU A 45 1.54 -19.86 9.90
CA GLU A 45 2.19 -20.21 8.64
C GLU A 45 3.37 -19.29 8.33
N GLU A 46 3.18 -18.00 8.59
CA GLU A 46 4.25 -17.01 8.40
C GLU A 46 5.41 -17.27 9.35
N LYS A 47 5.14 -17.68 10.60
CA LYS A 47 6.19 -18.04 11.57
C LYS A 47 7.06 -19.19 11.08
N LYS A 48 6.50 -20.12 10.33
CA LYS A 48 7.27 -21.23 9.76
C LYS A 48 8.32 -20.75 8.77
N VAL A 49 8.08 -19.61 8.12
CA VAL A 49 9.01 -19.03 7.15
C VAL A 49 9.97 -18.05 7.81
N VAL A 50 9.46 -17.13 8.64
CA VAL A 50 10.28 -16.04 9.21
C VAL A 50 10.90 -16.39 10.55
N GLY A 51 10.41 -17.44 11.23
CA GLY A 51 10.92 -17.87 12.53
C GLY A 51 10.49 -16.95 13.66
N ASP A 52 11.38 -16.78 14.63
CA ASP A 52 11.16 -15.92 15.79
C ASP A 52 11.38 -14.45 15.38
N TRP A 53 10.34 -13.85 14.82
CA TRP A 53 10.39 -12.51 14.26
C TRP A 53 10.78 -11.44 15.28
N GLU A 54 10.53 -11.68 16.57
CA GLU A 54 10.85 -10.72 17.63
C GLU A 54 12.36 -10.48 17.75
N ARG A 55 13.17 -11.45 17.31
CA ARG A 55 14.62 -11.35 17.26
C ARG A 55 15.13 -10.76 15.96
N GLY A 56 14.27 -10.63 14.98
CA GLY A 56 14.59 -10.13 13.65
C GLY A 56 14.26 -11.16 12.57
N ILE A 57 14.21 -10.68 11.35
CA ILE A 57 13.91 -11.49 10.17
C ILE A 57 14.95 -11.21 9.08
N THR A 58 15.01 -12.10 8.11
CA THR A 58 15.86 -11.89 6.94
C THR A 58 15.18 -10.96 5.94
N GLU A 59 15.94 -10.44 4.98
CA GLU A 59 15.37 -9.63 3.90
C GLU A 59 14.34 -10.44 3.10
N ASN A 60 14.64 -11.72 2.81
CA ASN A 60 13.68 -12.59 2.13
C ASN A 60 12.42 -12.81 2.97
N GLY A 61 12.56 -12.93 4.28
CA GLY A 61 11.42 -13.02 5.20
C GLY A 61 10.56 -11.78 5.16
N ALA A 62 11.18 -10.59 5.15
CA ALA A 62 10.47 -9.33 5.04
C ALA A 62 9.68 -9.24 3.73
N LYS A 63 10.29 -9.65 2.62
CA LYS A 63 9.62 -9.66 1.31
C LYS A 63 8.49 -10.68 1.24
N TYR A 64 8.67 -11.82 1.91
CA TYR A 64 7.61 -12.83 2.00
C TYR A 64 6.38 -12.28 2.73
N LEU A 65 6.57 -11.62 3.87
CA LEU A 65 5.47 -10.97 4.59
C LEU A 65 4.80 -9.88 3.74
N LEU A 66 5.62 -9.08 3.07
CA LEU A 66 5.13 -8.03 2.18
C LEU A 66 4.28 -8.59 1.06
N LYS A 67 4.72 -9.69 0.44
CA LYS A 67 3.96 -10.35 -0.62
C LYS A 67 2.57 -10.76 -0.12
N ASN A 68 2.49 -11.33 1.09
CA ASN A 68 1.21 -11.71 1.68
C ASN A 68 0.32 -10.48 1.88
N ASP A 69 0.87 -9.38 2.35
CA ASP A 69 0.12 -8.14 2.58
C ASP A 69 -0.33 -7.51 1.26
N ILE A 70 0.49 -7.56 0.21
CA ILE A 70 0.13 -7.09 -1.13
C ILE A 70 -1.03 -7.91 -1.69
N MET A 71 -0.94 -9.24 -1.58
CA MET A 71 -2.01 -10.12 -2.06
C MET A 71 -3.33 -9.85 -1.37
N LYS A 72 -3.29 -9.61 -0.06
CA LYS A 72 -4.48 -9.26 0.72
C LYS A 72 -5.07 -7.93 0.25
N ALA A 73 -4.25 -6.89 0.13
CA ALA A 73 -4.70 -5.58 -0.32
C ALA A 73 -5.27 -5.63 -1.74
N HIS A 74 -4.61 -6.34 -2.64
CA HIS A 74 -5.07 -6.50 -4.02
C HIS A 74 -6.44 -7.20 -4.07
N LYS A 75 -6.59 -8.26 -3.30
CA LYS A 75 -7.86 -8.99 -3.20
C LYS A 75 -8.97 -8.09 -2.67
N GLU A 76 -8.67 -7.29 -1.65
CA GLU A 76 -9.65 -6.36 -1.09
C GLU A 76 -10.03 -5.26 -2.06
N CYS A 77 -9.08 -4.70 -2.80
CA CYS A 77 -9.36 -3.72 -3.85
C CYS A 77 -10.29 -4.31 -4.91
N LYS A 78 -10.02 -5.54 -5.36
CA LYS A 78 -10.87 -6.21 -6.35
C LYS A 78 -12.28 -6.45 -5.83
N LYS A 79 -12.40 -6.77 -4.56
CA LYS A 79 -13.69 -7.09 -3.95
C LYS A 79 -14.56 -5.84 -3.72
N TYR A 80 -13.97 -4.76 -3.23
CA TYR A 80 -14.71 -3.60 -2.76
C TYR A 80 -14.74 -2.41 -3.72
N ILE A 81 -13.90 -2.40 -4.74
CA ILE A 81 -13.85 -1.33 -5.75
C ILE A 81 -14.13 -1.95 -7.12
N GLU A 82 -15.40 -1.87 -7.55
CA GLU A 82 -15.85 -2.54 -8.77
C GLU A 82 -15.01 -2.22 -9.99
N PHE A 83 -14.66 -0.96 -10.18
CA PHE A 83 -13.91 -0.53 -11.35
C PHE A 83 -12.41 -0.81 -11.27
N TYR A 84 -11.90 -1.30 -10.13
CA TYR A 84 -10.47 -1.53 -9.93
C TYR A 84 -9.86 -2.39 -11.04
N LYS A 85 -10.53 -3.48 -11.42
CA LYS A 85 -10.02 -4.41 -12.44
C LYS A 85 -9.92 -3.77 -13.83
N THR A 86 -10.71 -2.73 -14.08
CA THR A 86 -10.73 -2.05 -15.38
C THR A 86 -9.70 -0.95 -15.52
N LEU A 87 -9.07 -0.57 -14.41
CA LEU A 87 -7.99 0.43 -14.42
C LEU A 87 -6.74 -0.13 -15.08
N ASP A 88 -5.96 0.75 -15.69
CA ASP A 88 -4.61 0.41 -16.12
C ASP A 88 -3.74 0.03 -14.92
N ASP A 89 -2.64 -0.66 -15.18
CA ASP A 89 -1.76 -1.17 -14.13
C ASP A 89 -1.27 -0.08 -13.18
N GLU A 90 -0.87 1.06 -13.72
CA GLU A 90 -0.32 2.15 -12.89
C GLU A 90 -1.33 2.67 -11.88
N ARG A 91 -2.57 2.86 -12.30
CA ARG A 91 -3.62 3.31 -11.39
C ARG A 91 -4.06 2.21 -10.41
N GLN A 92 -3.95 0.95 -10.81
CA GLN A 92 -4.12 -0.15 -9.86
C GLN A 92 -3.05 -0.12 -8.77
N TYR A 93 -1.78 0.09 -9.13
CA TYR A 93 -0.70 0.24 -8.14
C TYR A 93 -0.96 1.41 -7.19
N ALA A 94 -1.49 2.51 -7.69
CA ALA A 94 -1.79 3.67 -6.85
C ALA A 94 -2.82 3.34 -5.77
N LEU A 95 -3.92 2.69 -6.14
CA LEU A 95 -4.94 2.28 -5.18
C LEU A 95 -4.44 1.17 -4.26
N LEU A 96 -3.64 0.27 -4.78
CA LEU A 96 -3.03 -0.80 -3.98
C LEU A 96 -2.14 -0.22 -2.88
N ASP A 97 -1.33 0.77 -3.21
CA ASP A 97 -0.45 1.44 -2.25
C ASP A 97 -1.27 2.12 -1.15
N MET A 98 -2.32 2.84 -1.51
CA MET A 98 -3.21 3.48 -0.54
C MET A 98 -3.91 2.43 0.34
N CYS A 99 -4.37 1.35 -0.25
CA CYS A 99 -5.02 0.26 0.48
C CYS A 99 -4.05 -0.40 1.48
N PHE A 100 -2.82 -0.63 1.05
CA PHE A 100 -1.77 -1.18 1.91
C PHE A 100 -1.53 -0.26 3.12
N ASN A 101 -1.48 1.04 2.90
CA ASN A 101 -1.17 2.04 3.93
C ASN A 101 -2.38 2.30 4.86
N LEU A 102 -3.57 2.41 4.32
CA LEU A 102 -4.78 2.86 5.03
C LEU A 102 -5.74 1.72 5.40
N GLY A 103 -5.56 0.55 4.83
CA GLY A 103 -6.56 -0.50 4.84
C GLY A 103 -7.68 -0.20 3.85
N ILE A 104 -8.45 -1.22 3.51
CA ILE A 104 -9.52 -1.05 2.50
C ILE A 104 -10.59 -0.05 2.96
N TYR A 105 -10.97 -0.10 4.23
CA TYR A 105 -12.01 0.82 4.72
C TYR A 105 -11.52 2.26 4.76
N GLY A 106 -10.24 2.49 5.04
CA GLY A 106 -9.63 3.81 4.94
C GLY A 106 -9.64 4.34 3.51
N LEU A 107 -9.28 3.49 2.55
CA LEU A 107 -9.32 3.85 1.13
C LEU A 107 -10.74 4.17 0.67
N LEU A 108 -11.73 3.40 1.10
CA LEU A 108 -13.12 3.60 0.68
C LEU A 108 -13.72 4.95 1.15
N LYS A 109 -13.09 5.59 2.12
CA LYS A 109 -13.52 6.92 2.56
C LYS A 109 -13.21 8.01 1.54
N PHE A 110 -12.31 7.75 0.60
CA PHE A 110 -11.97 8.69 -0.47
C PHE A 110 -13.03 8.66 -1.57
N ARG A 111 -14.26 8.96 -1.22
CA ARG A 111 -15.41 8.82 -2.12
C ARG A 111 -15.31 9.66 -3.39
N LYS A 112 -14.90 10.93 -3.26
CA LYS A 112 -14.78 11.82 -4.41
C LYS A 112 -13.65 11.41 -5.34
N MET A 113 -12.50 10.99 -4.76
CA MET A 113 -11.38 10.50 -5.54
C MET A 113 -11.77 9.23 -6.32
N LEU A 114 -12.39 8.28 -5.65
CA LEU A 114 -12.79 7.01 -6.28
C LEU A 114 -13.86 7.23 -7.34
N PHE A 115 -14.83 8.10 -7.08
CA PHE A 115 -15.84 8.44 -8.09
C PHE A 115 -15.19 9.06 -9.33
N ALA A 116 -14.28 10.02 -9.15
CA ALA A 116 -13.57 10.64 -10.25
C ALA A 116 -12.77 9.61 -11.06
N MET A 117 -12.12 8.67 -10.39
CA MET A 117 -11.40 7.58 -11.09
C MET A 117 -12.36 6.69 -11.88
N GLU A 118 -13.50 6.39 -11.32
CA GLU A 118 -14.50 5.54 -11.98
C GLU A 118 -14.99 6.14 -13.30
N ILE A 119 -15.20 7.46 -13.33
CA ILE A 119 -15.66 8.15 -14.55
C ILE A 119 -14.52 8.62 -15.45
N GLY A 120 -13.28 8.28 -15.11
CA GLY A 120 -12.11 8.65 -15.92
C GLY A 120 -11.60 10.07 -15.73
N ASP A 121 -12.10 10.79 -14.73
CA ASP A 121 -11.59 12.13 -14.38
C ASP A 121 -10.37 11.99 -13.47
N TYR A 122 -9.25 11.60 -14.05
CA TYR A 122 -8.04 11.33 -13.29
C TYR A 122 -7.38 12.60 -12.73
N ARG A 123 -7.58 13.73 -13.40
CA ARG A 123 -7.09 15.00 -12.89
C ARG A 123 -7.86 15.42 -11.65
N GLY A 124 -9.18 15.26 -11.67
CA GLY A 124 -10.04 15.52 -10.50
C GLY A 124 -9.71 14.59 -9.36
N ALA A 125 -9.50 13.31 -9.66
CA ALA A 125 -9.10 12.31 -8.66
C ALA A 125 -7.79 12.67 -7.98
N SER A 126 -6.78 13.10 -8.75
CA SER A 126 -5.49 13.55 -8.24
C SER A 126 -5.64 14.72 -7.28
N LYS A 127 -6.48 15.69 -7.64
CA LYS A 127 -6.75 16.85 -6.77
C LYS A 127 -7.40 16.43 -5.45
N GLU A 128 -8.35 15.51 -5.49
CA GLU A 128 -9.00 15.00 -4.29
C GLU A 128 -8.01 14.26 -3.40
N CYS A 129 -7.09 13.50 -3.98
CA CYS A 129 -6.04 12.82 -3.23
C CYS A 129 -5.16 13.84 -2.49
N LEU A 130 -4.69 14.87 -3.19
CA LEU A 130 -3.82 15.89 -2.62
C LEU A 130 -4.52 16.78 -1.59
N ASN A 131 -5.83 16.95 -1.71
CA ASN A 131 -6.63 17.77 -0.80
C ASN A 131 -7.18 16.95 0.38
N SER A 132 -6.41 16.00 0.86
CA SER A 132 -6.83 15.11 1.93
C SER A 132 -5.91 15.21 3.14
N LYS A 133 -6.40 14.78 4.30
CA LYS A 133 -5.59 14.66 5.51
C LYS A 133 -4.44 13.67 5.28
N TYR A 134 -4.71 12.58 4.57
CA TYR A 134 -3.73 11.59 4.17
C TYR A 134 -2.52 12.25 3.48
N ALA A 135 -2.76 13.17 2.53
CA ALA A 135 -1.67 13.84 1.81
C ALA A 135 -0.78 14.64 2.77
N LYS A 136 -1.36 15.26 3.78
CA LYS A 136 -0.61 16.01 4.79
C LYS A 136 0.25 15.08 5.66
N GLU A 137 -0.25 13.89 5.94
CA GLU A 137 0.42 12.92 6.81
C GLU A 137 1.57 12.19 6.11
N VAL A 138 1.39 11.82 4.84
CA VAL A 138 2.37 11.00 4.12
C VAL A 138 3.26 11.77 3.14
N GLY A 139 2.97 13.04 2.89
CA GLY A 139 3.83 13.93 2.10
C GLY A 139 4.15 13.43 0.70
N LYS A 140 5.43 13.17 0.41
CA LYS A 140 5.90 12.75 -0.92
C LYS A 140 5.19 11.51 -1.46
N ARG A 141 4.78 10.61 -0.60
CA ARG A 141 4.03 9.41 -0.99
C ARG A 141 2.73 9.79 -1.69
N ALA A 142 1.99 10.72 -1.09
CA ALA A 142 0.73 11.20 -1.67
C ALA A 142 0.96 11.92 -3.00
N VAL A 143 2.03 12.69 -3.11
CA VAL A 143 2.38 13.39 -4.35
C VAL A 143 2.65 12.39 -5.47
N ARG A 144 3.42 11.33 -5.18
CA ARG A 144 3.69 10.27 -6.17
C ARG A 144 2.41 9.56 -6.59
N ILE A 145 1.56 9.22 -5.62
CA ILE A 145 0.29 8.53 -5.88
C ILE A 145 -0.65 9.42 -6.70
N ALA A 146 -0.80 10.67 -6.32
CA ALA A 146 -1.65 11.61 -7.04
C ALA A 146 -1.16 11.82 -8.48
N ARG A 147 0.15 11.93 -8.68
CA ARG A 147 0.73 12.07 -10.01
C ARG A 147 0.50 10.81 -10.85
N THR A 148 0.63 9.64 -10.24
CA THR A 148 0.35 8.37 -10.92
C THR A 148 -1.12 8.28 -11.32
N ILE A 149 -2.03 8.70 -10.45
CA ILE A 149 -3.46 8.73 -10.77
C ILE A 149 -3.72 9.67 -11.96
N GLU A 150 -3.15 10.86 -11.95
CA GLU A 150 -3.35 11.83 -13.03
C GLU A 150 -2.73 11.38 -14.35
N LYS A 151 -1.47 10.98 -14.32
CA LYS A 151 -0.65 10.74 -15.53
C LYS A 151 -0.64 9.29 -16.01
N GLY A 152 -0.95 8.33 -15.15
CA GLY A 152 -0.82 6.91 -15.48
C GLY A 152 0.64 6.44 -15.56
N VAL A 153 1.57 7.17 -14.93
CA VAL A 153 3.00 6.88 -14.92
C VAL A 153 3.53 7.07 -13.51
N PHE A 154 4.34 6.13 -13.03
CA PHE A 154 4.97 6.23 -11.71
C PHE A 154 6.41 6.72 -11.84
N SER A 155 6.81 7.62 -10.94
CA SER A 155 8.19 8.10 -10.84
C SER A 155 8.77 7.72 -9.49
N TYR A 156 9.97 7.15 -9.50
CA TYR A 156 10.73 6.83 -8.29
C TYR A 156 11.40 8.07 -7.66
N ASP A 157 11.38 9.19 -8.34
CA ASP A 157 11.99 10.44 -7.87
C ASP A 157 11.27 11.09 -6.69
#